data_587989d12dd7cd495f33d8a79bbaeff1
#
_entry.id   587989d12dd7cd495f33d8a79bbaeff1
#
_cell.length_a   1.000
_cell.length_b   1.000
_cell.length_c   1.000
_cell.angle_alpha   90.00
_cell.angle_beta   90.00
_cell.angle_gamma   90.00
#
_symmetry.space_group_name_H-M   'P 1'
#
loop_
_entity.id
_entity.type
_entity.pdbx_description
1 polymer ?
#
loop_
_entity_poly.entity_id
_entity_poly.type
_entity_poly.pdbx_seq_one_letter_code
_entity_poly.pdbx_strand_id
1 'polypeptide(L)'
;MEGPAFPDKEASMHFTSGVNRPPYEAGSAFLQVTSGCSHAACLFCGYFKDTCFRKSPLEEIEADVKEIPRIFGTPERVFLQSADAFAADYGTLMKTAELIRRHVPSVKSIGGYARIDNFFGKSAEQIRAMKDAGFLNPYIGVESGDDAVLKAVRKGYTAAEARAQLEKLTEAGMPFIANFLNGIGGAGFGLSHARKTAGLYEGMSVSMIEVSSLTLVPGTPLFRLREKGKFREAGEHERLREMQEFLRRLANETVFLSDHVSVPFRVRARLPEQKQELVDGIQRLLDGIPEEELRRHRDAHPIM
;
A
#
# COMPACT_ATOMS: atom_id res chain seq x y z
N MET A 1 -4.40 22.14 5.30
CA MET A 1 -5.26 22.11 4.09
C MET A 1 -6.15 20.91 4.26
N GLU A 2 -7.43 21.15 4.45
CA GLU A 2 -8.43 20.08 4.43
C GLU A 2 -8.29 19.35 3.09
N GLY A 3 -8.19 18.01 3.14
CA GLY A 3 -8.28 17.21 1.93
C GLY A 3 -9.59 17.54 1.19
N PRO A 4 -9.69 17.27 -0.12
CA PRO A 4 -10.89 17.62 -0.86
C PRO A 4 -12.09 17.01 -0.14
N ALA A 5 -12.97 17.88 0.36
CA ALA A 5 -14.25 17.47 0.94
C ALA A 5 -14.99 16.69 -0.16
N PHE A 6 -15.22 15.41 0.11
CA PHE A 6 -16.08 14.63 -0.77
C PHE A 6 -17.46 15.25 -0.77
N PRO A 7 -18.12 15.39 -1.92
CA PRO A 7 -19.44 15.95 -1.97
C PRO A 7 -20.40 15.07 -1.11
N ASP A 8 -21.40 15.70 -0.50
CA ASP A 8 -22.45 15.07 0.34
C ASP A 8 -23.11 13.79 -0.24
N LYS A 9 -22.78 13.45 -1.49
CA LYS A 9 -23.27 12.28 -2.20
C LYS A 9 -22.80 10.94 -1.62
N GLU A 10 -21.63 10.89 -0.97
CA GLU A 10 -21.08 9.66 -0.33
C GLU A 10 -21.72 9.41 1.04
N ALA A 11 -22.43 10.38 1.61
CA ALA A 11 -23.11 10.25 2.90
C ALA A 11 -24.21 9.17 2.93
N SER A 12 -24.57 8.60 1.77
CA SER A 12 -25.54 7.50 1.67
C SER A 12 -24.91 6.11 1.74
N MET A 13 -23.58 5.98 1.68
CA MET A 13 -22.86 4.71 1.77
C MET A 13 -22.41 4.41 3.22
N HIS A 14 -22.25 3.14 3.55
CA HIS A 14 -21.92 2.69 4.91
C HIS A 14 -20.42 2.81 5.25
N PHE A 15 -19.78 3.95 4.91
CA PHE A 15 -18.40 4.20 5.33
C PHE A 15 -18.32 4.51 6.82
N THR A 16 -17.47 3.76 7.53
CA THR A 16 -17.28 3.89 8.99
C THR A 16 -16.01 4.67 9.36
N SER A 17 -15.21 5.06 8.38
CA SER A 17 -14.03 5.91 8.53
C SER A 17 -13.84 6.74 7.27
N GLY A 18 -12.96 7.74 7.33
CA GLY A 18 -12.59 8.51 6.15
C GLY A 18 -12.10 7.62 5.01
N VAL A 19 -12.48 7.97 3.79
CA VAL A 19 -12.05 7.26 2.58
C VAL A 19 -10.59 7.61 2.31
N ASN A 20 -9.74 6.60 2.27
CA ASN A 20 -8.33 6.74 1.92
C ASN A 20 -8.04 5.99 0.62
N ARG A 21 -7.31 6.62 -0.29
CA ARG A 21 -6.98 6.04 -1.60
C ARG A 21 -5.62 6.51 -2.10
N PRO A 22 -4.93 5.70 -2.89
CA PRO A 22 -3.79 6.18 -3.66
C PRO A 22 -4.26 7.19 -4.74
N PRO A 23 -3.43 8.19 -5.10
CA PRO A 23 -3.80 9.18 -6.12
C PRO A 23 -4.22 8.59 -7.47
N TYR A 24 -3.62 7.48 -7.88
CA TYR A 24 -3.94 6.79 -9.13
C TYR A 24 -5.32 6.08 -9.11
N GLU A 25 -5.96 5.92 -7.97
CA GLU A 25 -7.34 5.42 -7.83
C GLU A 25 -8.38 6.57 -7.82
N ALA A 26 -7.98 7.80 -8.17
CA ALA A 26 -8.88 8.97 -8.17
C ALA A 26 -10.14 8.80 -9.02
N GLY A 27 -10.08 8.00 -10.09
CA GLY A 27 -11.21 7.67 -10.97
C GLY A 27 -12.00 6.42 -10.57
N SER A 28 -11.61 5.72 -9.52
CA SER A 28 -12.29 4.51 -9.07
C SER A 28 -13.52 4.83 -8.22
N ALA A 29 -14.55 4.01 -8.30
CA ALA A 29 -15.60 3.99 -7.29
C ALA A 29 -15.09 3.32 -6.01
N PHE A 30 -15.64 3.69 -4.86
CA PHE A 30 -15.25 3.13 -3.57
C PHE A 30 -16.33 2.27 -2.98
N LEU A 31 -15.91 1.21 -2.29
CA LEU A 31 -16.80 0.29 -1.60
C LEU A 31 -16.13 -0.18 -0.30
N GLN A 32 -16.87 -0.23 0.80
CA GLN A 32 -16.38 -0.79 2.05
C GLN A 32 -16.85 -2.24 2.20
N VAL A 33 -15.92 -3.17 2.33
CA VAL A 33 -16.19 -4.59 2.67
C VAL A 33 -15.65 -4.96 4.04
N THR A 34 -14.71 -4.16 4.56
CA THR A 34 -14.21 -4.20 5.94
C THR A 34 -14.02 -2.78 6.45
N SER A 35 -13.95 -2.59 7.76
CA SER A 35 -13.51 -1.35 8.39
C SER A 35 -12.35 -1.62 9.34
N GLY A 36 -11.56 -0.59 9.65
CA GLY A 36 -10.39 -0.73 10.51
C GLY A 36 -9.29 -1.60 9.91
N CYS A 37 -8.41 -2.13 10.75
CA CYS A 37 -7.31 -3.01 10.35
C CYS A 37 -7.36 -4.30 11.17
N SER A 38 -7.32 -5.47 10.49
CA SER A 38 -7.38 -6.78 11.14
C SER A 38 -6.18 -7.05 12.06
N HIS A 39 -5.05 -6.36 11.84
CA HIS A 39 -3.84 -6.50 12.64
C HIS A 39 -3.67 -5.38 13.69
N ALA A 40 -3.85 -4.12 13.31
CA ALA A 40 -3.79 -2.90 14.14
C ALA A 40 -2.58 -2.75 15.10
N ALA A 41 -1.54 -3.60 14.98
CA ALA A 41 -0.40 -3.66 15.89
C ALA A 41 0.89 -3.03 15.37
N CYS A 42 0.94 -2.60 14.11
CA CYS A 42 2.11 -1.95 13.52
C CYS A 42 2.48 -0.68 14.30
N LEU A 43 3.76 -0.58 14.72
CA LEU A 43 4.20 0.52 15.59
C LEU A 43 4.23 1.89 14.90
N PHE A 44 4.40 1.91 13.57
CA PHE A 44 4.51 3.13 12.78
C PHE A 44 3.17 3.68 12.29
N CYS A 45 2.15 2.82 12.21
CA CYS A 45 0.88 3.16 11.57
C CYS A 45 -0.01 3.98 12.52
N GLY A 46 -0.47 5.14 12.05
CA GLY A 46 -1.47 5.98 12.73
C GLY A 46 -2.89 5.80 12.19
N TYR A 47 -3.05 5.19 11.00
CA TYR A 47 -4.35 4.98 10.39
C TYR A 47 -5.17 3.94 11.16
N PHE A 48 -6.47 4.12 11.19
CA PHE A 48 -7.45 3.17 11.74
C PHE A 48 -7.20 2.74 13.22
N LYS A 49 -6.44 3.53 14.00
CA LYS A 49 -6.21 3.22 15.43
C LYS A 49 -7.49 3.34 16.26
N ASP A 50 -8.36 4.24 15.86
CA ASP A 50 -9.64 4.53 16.53
C ASP A 50 -10.83 3.81 15.86
N THR A 51 -10.57 2.95 14.88
CA THR A 51 -11.60 2.20 14.16
C THR A 51 -11.43 0.70 14.43
N CYS A 52 -12.42 0.09 15.08
CA CYS A 52 -12.45 -1.36 15.30
C CYS A 52 -12.55 -2.10 13.97
N PHE A 53 -11.79 -3.20 13.83
CA PHE A 53 -11.94 -4.07 12.68
C PHE A 53 -13.32 -4.70 12.66
N ARG A 54 -14.02 -4.58 11.52
CA ARG A 54 -15.34 -5.18 11.26
C ARG A 54 -15.41 -5.63 9.80
N LYS A 55 -16.07 -6.74 9.54
CA LYS A 55 -16.51 -7.13 8.20
C LYS A 55 -17.91 -6.55 7.97
N SER A 56 -18.13 -5.92 6.83
CA SER A 56 -19.46 -5.40 6.46
C SER A 56 -20.40 -6.56 6.16
N PRO A 57 -21.64 -6.53 6.66
CA PRO A 57 -22.69 -7.47 6.25
C PRO A 57 -22.94 -7.39 4.73
N LEU A 58 -23.35 -8.49 4.12
CA LEU A 58 -23.62 -8.52 2.67
C LEU A 58 -24.73 -7.56 2.26
N GLU A 59 -25.71 -7.33 3.15
CA GLU A 59 -26.80 -6.40 2.93
C GLU A 59 -26.31 -4.94 2.82
N GLU A 60 -25.35 -4.54 3.65
CA GLU A 60 -24.70 -3.22 3.55
C GLU A 60 -23.89 -3.12 2.24
N ILE A 61 -23.11 -4.16 1.92
CA ILE A 61 -22.32 -4.20 0.67
C ILE A 61 -23.24 -4.10 -0.55
N GLU A 62 -24.35 -4.83 -0.57
CA GLU A 62 -25.30 -4.78 -1.69
C GLU A 62 -25.98 -3.41 -1.81
N ALA A 63 -26.35 -2.80 -0.68
CA ALA A 63 -26.94 -1.46 -0.66
C ALA A 63 -25.94 -0.44 -1.24
N ASP A 64 -24.68 -0.47 -0.80
CA ASP A 64 -23.63 0.42 -1.27
C ASP A 64 -23.30 0.21 -2.76
N VAL A 65 -23.26 -1.04 -3.22
CA VAL A 65 -23.03 -1.35 -4.64
C VAL A 65 -24.13 -0.74 -5.53
N LYS A 66 -25.38 -0.75 -5.09
CA LYS A 66 -26.52 -0.14 -5.81
C LYS A 66 -26.42 1.38 -5.89
N GLU A 67 -25.74 2.01 -4.93
CA GLU A 67 -25.51 3.46 -4.93
C GLU A 67 -24.36 3.91 -5.86
N ILE A 68 -23.42 3.00 -6.22
CA ILE A 68 -22.26 3.33 -7.06
C ILE A 68 -22.64 4.07 -8.34
N PRO A 69 -23.62 3.62 -9.17
CA PRO A 69 -23.97 4.32 -10.41
C PRO A 69 -24.48 5.74 -10.17
N ARG A 70 -25.18 5.97 -9.07
CA ARG A 70 -25.70 7.30 -8.70
C ARG A 70 -24.59 8.26 -8.30
N ILE A 71 -23.59 7.76 -7.57
CA ILE A 71 -22.51 8.57 -6.99
C ILE A 71 -21.35 8.75 -8.00
N PHE A 72 -20.91 7.67 -8.63
CA PHE A 72 -19.70 7.60 -9.45
C PHE A 72 -19.99 7.50 -10.95
N GLY A 73 -21.26 7.42 -11.36
CA GLY A 73 -21.64 7.26 -12.79
C GLY A 73 -21.31 5.87 -13.32
N THR A 74 -20.43 5.81 -14.32
CA THR A 74 -20.03 4.55 -14.98
C THR A 74 -18.55 4.24 -14.73
N PRO A 75 -18.15 3.91 -13.48
CA PRO A 75 -16.76 3.65 -13.16
C PRO A 75 -16.31 2.34 -13.82
N GLU A 76 -15.06 2.32 -14.30
CA GLU A 76 -14.44 1.10 -14.84
C GLU A 76 -13.72 0.27 -13.75
N ARG A 77 -13.54 0.85 -12.57
CA ARG A 77 -12.86 0.20 -11.45
C ARG A 77 -13.56 0.49 -10.13
N VAL A 78 -13.64 -0.51 -9.27
CA VAL A 78 -14.00 -0.37 -7.85
C VAL A 78 -12.75 -0.59 -7.01
N PHE A 79 -12.50 0.29 -6.06
CA PHE A 79 -11.44 0.15 -5.06
C PHE A 79 -12.04 -0.10 -3.69
N LEU A 80 -11.75 -1.29 -3.13
CA LEU A 80 -12.23 -1.68 -1.81
C LEU A 80 -11.46 -0.93 -0.73
N GLN A 81 -12.20 -0.19 0.07
CA GLN A 81 -11.68 0.71 1.09
C GLN A 81 -11.27 0.01 2.39
N SER A 82 -10.71 0.80 3.32
CA SER A 82 -10.17 0.41 4.62
C SER A 82 -8.73 -0.11 4.56
N ALA A 83 -8.18 -0.51 5.72
CA ALA A 83 -6.76 -0.87 5.82
C ALA A 83 -6.41 -2.18 5.10
N ASP A 84 -7.34 -3.13 5.06
CA ASP A 84 -7.12 -4.46 4.51
C ASP A 84 -8.45 -5.12 4.09
N ALA A 85 -9.02 -4.62 3.03
CA ALA A 85 -10.28 -5.11 2.47
C ALA A 85 -10.25 -6.62 2.17
N PHE A 86 -9.08 -7.14 1.79
CA PHE A 86 -8.88 -8.57 1.52
C PHE A 86 -8.85 -9.45 2.78
N ALA A 87 -8.99 -8.88 3.99
CA ALA A 87 -9.26 -9.64 5.22
C ALA A 87 -10.70 -10.20 5.27
N ALA A 88 -11.59 -9.73 4.40
CA ALA A 88 -12.85 -10.41 4.15
C ALA A 88 -12.59 -11.85 3.66
N ASP A 89 -13.46 -12.77 4.04
CA ASP A 89 -13.35 -14.15 3.59
C ASP A 89 -13.63 -14.30 2.08
N TYR A 90 -13.17 -15.42 1.53
CA TYR A 90 -13.28 -15.70 0.10
C TYR A 90 -14.74 -15.61 -0.40
N GLY A 91 -15.70 -16.16 0.35
CA GLY A 91 -17.11 -16.15 -0.01
C GLY A 91 -17.67 -14.73 -0.11
N THR A 92 -17.36 -13.89 0.88
CA THR A 92 -17.77 -12.48 0.90
C THR A 92 -17.17 -11.71 -0.28
N LEU A 93 -15.87 -11.90 -0.60
CA LEU A 93 -15.23 -11.24 -1.73
C LEU A 93 -15.87 -11.69 -3.06
N MET A 94 -16.09 -12.98 -3.26
CA MET A 94 -16.72 -13.48 -4.49
C MET A 94 -18.16 -12.98 -4.65
N LYS A 95 -18.93 -12.93 -3.56
CA LYS A 95 -20.28 -12.37 -3.58
C LYS A 95 -20.26 -10.87 -3.89
N THR A 96 -19.30 -10.14 -3.34
CA THR A 96 -19.10 -8.71 -3.67
C THR A 96 -18.85 -8.51 -5.16
N ALA A 97 -17.97 -9.33 -5.76
CA ALA A 97 -17.71 -9.26 -7.21
C ALA A 97 -18.97 -9.59 -8.05
N GLU A 98 -19.78 -10.55 -7.61
CA GLU A 98 -21.05 -10.86 -8.25
C GLU A 98 -22.03 -9.67 -8.21
N LEU A 99 -22.17 -9.03 -7.04
CA LEU A 99 -23.01 -7.85 -6.86
C LEU A 99 -22.55 -6.68 -7.72
N ILE A 100 -21.24 -6.39 -7.73
CA ILE A 100 -20.66 -5.35 -8.59
C ILE A 100 -20.98 -5.64 -10.07
N ARG A 101 -20.75 -6.85 -10.54
CA ARG A 101 -21.03 -7.23 -11.95
C ARG A 101 -22.50 -7.06 -12.30
N ARG A 102 -23.40 -7.38 -11.36
CA ARG A 102 -24.86 -7.28 -11.56
C ARG A 102 -25.34 -5.84 -11.61
N HIS A 103 -24.87 -4.98 -10.74
CA HIS A 103 -25.41 -3.63 -10.54
C HIS A 103 -24.57 -2.52 -11.18
N VAL A 104 -23.30 -2.79 -11.49
CA VAL A 104 -22.35 -1.83 -12.08
C VAL A 104 -21.60 -2.49 -13.24
N PRO A 105 -22.26 -2.83 -14.35
CA PRO A 105 -21.67 -3.61 -15.44
C PRO A 105 -20.52 -2.89 -16.18
N SER A 106 -20.32 -1.59 -15.94
CA SER A 106 -19.16 -0.84 -16.45
C SER A 106 -17.83 -1.24 -15.79
N VAL A 107 -17.88 -1.86 -14.61
CA VAL A 107 -16.67 -2.23 -13.85
C VAL A 107 -15.95 -3.38 -14.51
N LYS A 108 -14.69 -3.14 -14.85
CA LYS A 108 -13.74 -4.11 -15.46
C LYS A 108 -12.81 -4.74 -14.44
N SER A 109 -12.56 -4.05 -13.32
CA SER A 109 -11.63 -4.54 -12.29
C SER A 109 -11.99 -4.07 -10.89
N ILE A 110 -11.57 -4.88 -9.90
CA ILE A 110 -11.76 -4.64 -8.47
C ILE A 110 -10.37 -4.67 -7.81
N GLY A 111 -9.96 -3.57 -7.21
CA GLY A 111 -8.75 -3.48 -6.37
C GLY A 111 -9.09 -3.23 -4.92
N GLY A 112 -8.08 -2.94 -4.12
CA GLY A 112 -8.27 -2.59 -2.71
C GLY A 112 -7.00 -2.77 -1.91
N TYR A 113 -6.99 -2.25 -0.70
CA TYR A 113 -5.86 -2.45 0.21
C TYR A 113 -5.84 -3.87 0.77
N ALA A 114 -4.63 -4.41 0.88
CA ALA A 114 -4.39 -5.73 1.42
C ALA A 114 -3.13 -5.75 2.31
N ARG A 115 -3.08 -6.72 3.19
CA ARG A 115 -1.91 -7.17 3.92
C ARG A 115 -1.48 -8.55 3.41
N ILE A 116 -0.24 -8.93 3.64
CA ILE A 116 0.26 -10.28 3.29
C ILE A 116 -0.58 -11.40 3.93
N ASP A 117 -0.91 -11.24 5.21
CA ASP A 117 -1.66 -12.23 5.99
C ASP A 117 -3.13 -12.39 5.55
N ASN A 118 -3.67 -11.47 4.76
CA ASN A 118 -4.99 -11.63 4.16
C ASN A 118 -5.06 -12.82 3.16
N PHE A 119 -3.91 -13.28 2.67
CA PHE A 119 -3.82 -14.38 1.71
C PHE A 119 -3.44 -15.72 2.36
N PHE A 120 -3.15 -15.78 3.67
CA PHE A 120 -2.76 -17.02 4.36
C PHE A 120 -3.83 -18.12 4.24
N GLY A 121 -5.10 -17.77 4.43
CA GLY A 121 -6.22 -18.72 4.36
C GLY A 121 -6.84 -18.90 2.97
N LYS A 122 -6.27 -18.30 1.91
CA LYS A 122 -6.77 -18.43 0.54
C LYS A 122 -5.86 -19.33 -0.29
N SER A 123 -6.43 -20.35 -0.95
CA SER A 123 -5.65 -21.22 -1.84
C SER A 123 -5.32 -20.52 -3.17
N ALA A 124 -4.35 -21.07 -3.92
CA ALA A 124 -4.01 -20.58 -5.25
C ALA A 124 -5.21 -20.64 -6.22
N GLU A 125 -6.04 -21.70 -6.13
CA GLU A 125 -7.26 -21.83 -6.91
C GLU A 125 -8.29 -20.77 -6.55
N GLN A 126 -8.45 -20.45 -5.27
CA GLN A 126 -9.33 -19.37 -4.81
C GLN A 126 -8.85 -18.01 -5.32
N ILE A 127 -7.54 -17.75 -5.27
CA ILE A 127 -6.97 -16.51 -5.78
C ILE A 127 -7.16 -16.41 -7.30
N ARG A 128 -6.99 -17.51 -8.04
CA ARG A 128 -7.27 -17.57 -9.49
C ARG A 128 -8.74 -17.27 -9.77
N ALA A 129 -9.66 -17.89 -9.03
CA ALA A 129 -11.10 -17.62 -9.16
C ALA A 129 -11.44 -16.15 -8.84
N MET A 130 -10.78 -15.54 -7.84
CA MET A 130 -10.93 -14.11 -7.57
C MET A 130 -10.45 -13.26 -8.75
N LYS A 131 -9.30 -13.58 -9.34
CA LYS A 131 -8.81 -12.90 -10.54
C LYS A 131 -9.82 -13.00 -11.68
N ASP A 132 -10.36 -14.19 -11.94
CA ASP A 132 -11.35 -14.43 -12.99
C ASP A 132 -12.68 -13.70 -12.71
N ALA A 133 -12.98 -13.44 -11.45
CA ALA A 133 -14.10 -12.62 -11.01
C ALA A 133 -13.85 -11.11 -11.13
N GLY A 134 -12.64 -10.69 -11.55
CA GLY A 134 -12.28 -9.29 -11.79
C GLY A 134 -11.38 -8.65 -10.72
N PHE A 135 -10.96 -9.38 -9.69
CA PHE A 135 -9.97 -8.83 -8.76
C PHE A 135 -8.61 -8.67 -9.45
N LEU A 136 -8.04 -7.48 -9.37
CA LEU A 136 -6.80 -7.15 -10.04
C LEU A 136 -6.03 -6.08 -9.27
N ASN A 137 -4.71 -6.27 -9.19
CA ASN A 137 -3.81 -5.32 -8.55
C ASN A 137 -4.24 -4.94 -7.11
N PRO A 138 -4.38 -5.93 -6.19
CA PRO A 138 -4.47 -5.58 -4.77
C PRO A 138 -3.24 -4.77 -4.35
N TYR A 139 -3.47 -3.69 -3.60
CA TYR A 139 -2.39 -2.88 -3.04
C TYR A 139 -1.94 -3.49 -1.72
N ILE A 140 -0.77 -4.08 -1.72
CA ILE A 140 -0.26 -4.85 -0.58
C ILE A 140 0.77 -4.04 0.20
N GLY A 141 0.46 -3.72 1.45
CA GLY A 141 1.40 -3.11 2.37
C GLY A 141 2.47 -4.13 2.79
N VAL A 142 3.46 -4.38 1.94
CA VAL A 142 4.61 -5.27 2.23
C VAL A 142 5.59 -4.59 3.19
N GLU A 143 5.89 -3.34 2.95
CA GLU A 143 6.77 -2.43 3.67
C GLU A 143 8.25 -2.82 3.67
N SER A 144 8.57 -4.09 3.91
CA SER A 144 9.93 -4.59 4.07
C SER A 144 10.05 -6.08 3.73
N GLY A 145 11.21 -6.48 3.20
CA GLY A 145 11.65 -7.87 3.10
C GLY A 145 12.71 -8.25 4.14
N ASP A 146 12.96 -7.38 5.14
CA ASP A 146 13.93 -7.63 6.22
C ASP A 146 13.22 -8.04 7.51
N ASP A 147 13.42 -9.28 7.96
CA ASP A 147 12.81 -9.80 9.18
C ASP A 147 13.15 -9.01 10.44
N ALA A 148 14.35 -8.42 10.52
CA ALA A 148 14.71 -7.56 11.65
C ALA A 148 13.82 -6.30 11.67
N VAL A 149 13.56 -5.71 10.50
CA VAL A 149 12.67 -4.55 10.34
C VAL A 149 11.23 -4.94 10.60
N LEU A 150 10.71 -6.00 9.95
CA LEU A 150 9.34 -6.49 10.12
C LEU A 150 9.02 -6.77 11.60
N LYS A 151 9.94 -7.43 12.31
CA LYS A 151 9.82 -7.70 13.75
C LYS A 151 9.85 -6.43 14.59
N ALA A 152 10.79 -5.52 14.30
CA ALA A 152 10.94 -4.26 15.05
C ALA A 152 9.70 -3.38 14.96
N VAL A 153 9.02 -3.35 13.81
CA VAL A 153 7.80 -2.55 13.60
C VAL A 153 6.50 -3.33 13.84
N ARG A 154 6.59 -4.59 14.27
CA ARG A 154 5.46 -5.48 14.55
C ARG A 154 4.51 -5.64 13.35
N LYS A 155 5.07 -5.94 12.18
CA LYS A 155 4.28 -6.10 10.96
C LYS A 155 3.39 -7.36 10.99
N GLY A 156 3.76 -8.39 11.78
CA GLY A 156 2.93 -9.57 12.06
C GLY A 156 3.22 -10.79 11.17
N TYR A 157 4.22 -10.71 10.29
CA TYR A 157 4.69 -11.81 9.45
C TYR A 157 6.20 -11.69 9.18
N THR A 158 6.79 -12.75 8.68
CA THR A 158 8.20 -12.85 8.25
C THR A 158 8.35 -12.60 6.75
N ALA A 159 9.57 -12.34 6.29
CA ALA A 159 9.89 -12.23 4.88
C ALA A 159 9.59 -13.54 4.11
N ALA A 160 9.83 -14.69 4.73
CA ALA A 160 9.52 -15.99 4.14
C ALA A 160 8.01 -16.20 3.95
N GLU A 161 7.20 -15.84 4.95
CA GLU A 161 5.74 -15.89 4.84
C GLU A 161 5.23 -14.89 3.78
N ALA A 162 5.80 -13.68 3.73
CA ALA A 162 5.47 -12.70 2.70
C ALA A 162 5.78 -13.27 1.31
N ARG A 163 6.98 -13.84 1.11
CA ARG A 163 7.39 -14.45 -0.16
C ARG A 163 6.41 -15.52 -0.61
N ALA A 164 6.06 -16.45 0.28
CA ALA A 164 5.13 -17.53 -0.05
C ALA A 164 3.75 -17.03 -0.52
N GLN A 165 3.25 -15.92 0.04
CA GLN A 165 1.97 -15.36 -0.41
C GLN A 165 2.10 -14.63 -1.74
N LEU A 166 3.20 -13.91 -1.98
CA LEU A 166 3.46 -13.22 -3.24
C LEU A 166 3.70 -14.22 -4.39
N GLU A 167 4.38 -15.34 -4.11
CA GLU A 167 4.51 -16.47 -5.04
C GLU A 167 3.13 -17.05 -5.41
N LYS A 168 2.29 -17.30 -4.42
CA LYS A 168 0.92 -17.80 -4.62
C LYS A 168 0.08 -16.86 -5.49
N LEU A 169 0.18 -15.54 -5.30
CA LEU A 169 -0.47 -14.54 -6.16
C LEU A 169 0.07 -14.61 -7.59
N THR A 170 1.39 -14.71 -7.74
CA THR A 170 2.07 -14.81 -9.03
C THR A 170 1.66 -16.07 -9.79
N GLU A 171 1.65 -17.24 -9.13
CA GLU A 171 1.22 -18.53 -9.69
C GLU A 171 -0.26 -18.53 -10.10
N ALA A 172 -1.10 -17.82 -9.32
CA ALA A 172 -2.50 -17.63 -9.68
C ALA A 172 -2.70 -16.63 -10.82
N GLY A 173 -1.63 -15.97 -11.30
CA GLY A 173 -1.65 -14.97 -12.35
C GLY A 173 -2.32 -13.66 -11.90
N MET A 174 -2.36 -13.37 -10.61
CA MET A 174 -2.87 -12.11 -10.06
C MET A 174 -1.71 -11.15 -9.79
N PRO A 175 -1.46 -10.17 -10.67
CA PRO A 175 -0.46 -9.15 -10.40
C PRO A 175 -0.90 -8.29 -9.21
N PHE A 176 0.05 -7.71 -8.51
CA PHE A 176 -0.20 -6.90 -7.32
C PHE A 176 0.63 -5.62 -7.32
N ILE A 177 0.21 -4.65 -6.53
CA ILE A 177 0.95 -3.44 -6.22
C ILE A 177 1.59 -3.64 -4.84
N ALA A 178 2.88 -3.34 -4.73
CA ALA A 178 3.61 -3.45 -3.46
C ALA A 178 4.04 -2.08 -2.95
N ASN A 179 3.93 -1.84 -1.65
CA ASN A 179 4.51 -0.66 -1.02
C ASN A 179 5.92 -0.96 -0.50
N PHE A 180 6.87 -0.08 -0.82
CA PHE A 180 8.20 -0.02 -0.22
C PHE A 180 8.25 1.19 0.72
N LEU A 181 8.33 0.94 2.03
CA LEU A 181 8.35 2.03 3.03
C LEU A 181 9.80 2.39 3.39
N ASN A 182 10.31 3.37 2.66
CA ASN A 182 11.67 3.88 2.80
C ASN A 182 11.93 4.44 4.21
N GLY A 183 13.05 4.09 4.82
CA GLY A 183 13.46 4.52 6.14
C GLY A 183 12.78 3.82 7.32
N ILE A 184 11.92 2.81 7.08
CA ILE A 184 11.19 2.11 8.14
C ILE A 184 12.11 1.37 9.12
N GLY A 185 13.29 0.94 8.68
CA GLY A 185 14.29 0.30 9.55
C GLY A 185 14.97 1.26 10.51
N GLY A 186 14.87 2.57 10.28
CA GLY A 186 15.63 3.57 11.01
C GLY A 186 17.10 3.65 10.58
N ALA A 187 17.87 4.49 11.27
CA ALA A 187 19.25 4.76 10.92
C ALA A 187 20.15 3.52 11.01
N GLY A 188 20.95 3.29 9.96
CA GLY A 188 21.87 2.18 9.82
C GLY A 188 21.29 0.93 9.16
N PHE A 189 19.99 0.86 8.92
CA PHE A 189 19.31 -0.33 8.36
C PHE A 189 18.99 -0.22 6.87
N GLY A 190 19.05 0.97 6.27
CA GLY A 190 18.55 1.24 4.92
C GLY A 190 19.10 0.31 3.85
N LEU A 191 20.42 0.07 3.79
CA LEU A 191 21.00 -0.80 2.76
C LEU A 191 20.59 -2.27 2.91
N SER A 192 20.50 -2.79 4.14
CA SER A 192 20.02 -4.16 4.40
C SER A 192 18.55 -4.29 3.99
N HIS A 193 17.73 -3.33 4.42
CA HIS A 193 16.31 -3.26 4.10
C HIS A 193 16.08 -3.24 2.58
N ALA A 194 16.79 -2.37 1.86
CA ALA A 194 16.70 -2.23 0.40
C ALA A 194 17.02 -3.55 -0.32
N ARG A 195 18.15 -4.19 0.01
CA ARG A 195 18.60 -5.44 -0.61
C ARG A 195 17.63 -6.58 -0.39
N LYS A 196 17.20 -6.76 0.85
CA LYS A 196 16.29 -7.87 1.22
C LYS A 196 14.91 -7.66 0.62
N THR A 197 14.42 -6.42 0.56
CA THR A 197 13.11 -6.13 -0.03
C THR A 197 13.14 -6.29 -1.55
N ALA A 198 14.20 -5.87 -2.23
CA ALA A 198 14.35 -6.14 -3.66
C ALA A 198 14.39 -7.66 -3.96
N GLY A 199 15.15 -8.42 -3.16
CA GLY A 199 15.21 -9.89 -3.28
C GLY A 199 13.87 -10.57 -2.99
N LEU A 200 13.03 -10.00 -2.12
CA LEU A 200 11.69 -10.51 -1.87
C LEU A 200 10.81 -10.50 -3.13
N TYR A 201 10.99 -9.52 -4.01
CA TYR A 201 10.18 -9.38 -5.23
C TYR A 201 10.74 -10.16 -6.43
N GLU A 202 11.92 -10.73 -6.36
CA GLU A 202 12.54 -11.45 -7.48
C GLU A 202 11.65 -12.60 -7.96
N GLY A 203 11.30 -12.57 -9.26
CA GLY A 203 10.40 -13.55 -9.89
C GLY A 203 8.90 -13.31 -9.63
N MET A 204 8.51 -12.23 -8.94
CA MET A 204 7.11 -11.93 -8.64
C MET A 204 6.45 -11.07 -9.71
N SER A 205 5.12 -11.24 -9.89
CA SER A 205 4.28 -10.42 -10.78
C SER A 205 3.90 -9.07 -10.16
N VAL A 206 4.90 -8.26 -9.82
CA VAL A 206 4.70 -6.91 -9.26
C VAL A 206 4.38 -5.94 -10.38
N SER A 207 3.13 -5.52 -10.49
CA SER A 207 2.70 -4.57 -11.53
C SER A 207 3.17 -3.15 -11.26
N MET A 208 3.26 -2.78 -9.97
CA MET A 208 3.76 -1.47 -9.55
C MET A 208 4.39 -1.57 -8.16
N ILE A 209 5.46 -0.83 -7.95
CA ILE A 209 6.05 -0.58 -6.63
C ILE A 209 5.83 0.89 -6.32
N GLU A 210 5.03 1.16 -5.31
CA GLU A 210 4.86 2.49 -4.76
C GLU A 210 5.83 2.71 -3.60
N VAL A 211 6.53 3.83 -3.63
CA VAL A 211 7.47 4.22 -2.58
C VAL A 211 6.87 5.34 -1.74
N SER A 212 6.80 5.09 -0.45
CA SER A 212 6.57 6.13 0.55
C SER A 212 7.73 6.17 1.53
N SER A 213 7.94 7.30 2.21
CA SER A 213 8.94 7.42 3.26
C SER A 213 8.29 7.44 4.63
N LEU A 214 8.91 6.74 5.58
CA LEU A 214 8.43 6.73 6.96
C LEU A 214 8.29 8.15 7.49
N THR A 215 7.10 8.51 7.91
CA THR A 215 6.82 9.69 8.70
C THR A 215 6.37 9.26 10.09
N LEU A 216 6.99 9.82 11.11
CA LEU A 216 6.63 9.51 12.49
C LEU A 216 5.40 10.32 12.90
N VAL A 217 4.26 9.66 12.91
CA VAL A 217 2.98 10.29 13.29
C VAL A 217 2.92 10.42 14.83
N PRO A 218 2.67 11.62 15.38
CA PRO A 218 2.47 11.81 16.81
C PRO A 218 1.43 10.85 17.38
N GLY A 219 1.67 10.34 18.59
CA GLY A 219 0.77 9.37 19.23
C GLY A 219 1.00 7.91 18.84
N THR A 220 1.75 7.61 17.76
CA THR A 220 2.08 6.23 17.42
C THR A 220 3.13 5.63 18.38
N PRO A 221 3.16 4.30 18.56
CA PRO A 221 4.20 3.68 19.38
C PRO A 221 5.62 3.95 18.88
N LEU A 222 5.85 4.01 17.55
CA LEU A 222 7.17 4.27 16.98
C LEU A 222 7.62 5.72 17.27
N PHE A 223 6.69 6.69 17.19
CA PHE A 223 6.96 8.07 17.60
C PHE A 223 7.43 8.14 19.05
N ARG A 224 6.73 7.47 19.98
CA ARG A 224 7.12 7.40 21.39
C ARG A 224 8.47 6.70 21.62
N LEU A 225 8.82 5.71 20.78
CA LEU A 225 10.14 5.09 20.83
C LEU A 225 11.25 6.06 20.40
N ARG A 226 10.99 6.90 19.39
CA ARG A 226 11.92 7.96 18.98
C ARG A 226 12.15 8.97 20.12
N GLU A 227 11.08 9.44 20.77
CA GLU A 227 11.19 10.37 21.88
C GLU A 227 12.03 9.81 23.05
N LYS A 228 11.95 8.49 23.27
CA LYS A 228 12.73 7.77 24.28
C LYS A 228 14.15 7.39 23.83
N GLY A 229 14.59 7.83 22.65
CA GLY A 229 15.90 7.48 22.09
C GLY A 229 16.06 5.99 21.71
N LYS A 230 14.95 5.22 21.65
CA LYS A 230 14.94 3.79 21.33
C LYS A 230 14.72 3.51 19.83
N PHE A 231 14.40 4.51 19.06
CA PHE A 231 14.35 4.50 17.60
C PHE A 231 15.01 5.77 17.08
N ARG A 232 15.93 5.64 16.16
CA ARG A 232 16.58 6.76 15.46
C ARG A 232 16.15 6.73 14.01
N GLU A 233 15.56 7.81 13.54
CA GLU A 233 15.19 7.95 12.13
C GLU A 233 16.43 7.94 11.24
N ALA A 234 16.30 7.34 10.05
CA ALA A 234 17.28 7.51 9.00
C ALA A 234 17.29 8.96 8.52
N GLY A 235 18.47 9.50 8.26
CA GLY A 235 18.65 10.81 7.62
C GLY A 235 18.16 10.79 6.15
N GLU A 236 18.01 11.96 5.55
CA GLU A 236 17.48 12.09 4.19
C GLU A 236 18.45 11.48 3.16
N HIS A 237 19.75 11.72 3.31
CA HIS A 237 20.77 11.09 2.45
C HIS A 237 20.81 9.58 2.65
N GLU A 238 20.58 9.08 3.86
CA GLU A 238 20.48 7.64 4.11
C GLU A 238 19.26 7.05 3.39
N ARG A 239 18.11 7.71 3.44
CA ARG A 239 16.88 7.30 2.74
C ARG A 239 17.06 7.32 1.22
N LEU A 240 17.75 8.32 0.67
CA LEU A 240 18.08 8.36 -0.76
C LEU A 240 19.01 7.21 -1.17
N ARG A 241 20.04 6.90 -0.37
CA ARG A 241 20.92 5.74 -0.61
C ARG A 241 20.17 4.40 -0.52
N GLU A 242 19.25 4.27 0.42
CA GLU A 242 18.36 3.12 0.56
C GLU A 242 17.54 2.91 -0.72
N MET A 243 16.89 3.95 -1.20
CA MET A 243 16.09 3.90 -2.43
C MET A 243 16.97 3.60 -3.67
N GLN A 244 18.16 4.20 -3.76
CA GLN A 244 19.10 3.95 -4.83
C GLN A 244 19.58 2.50 -4.84
N GLU A 245 19.89 1.91 -3.67
CA GLU A 245 20.25 0.51 -3.55
C GLU A 245 19.10 -0.42 -3.89
N PHE A 246 17.87 -0.08 -3.46
CA PHE A 246 16.67 -0.84 -3.83
C PHE A 246 16.49 -0.90 -5.35
N LEU A 247 16.56 0.24 -6.04
CA LEU A 247 16.47 0.32 -7.51
C LEU A 247 17.57 -0.49 -8.20
N ARG A 248 18.82 -0.39 -7.72
CA ARG A 248 19.95 -1.16 -8.29
C ARG A 248 19.72 -2.67 -8.22
N ARG A 249 19.11 -3.16 -7.14
CA ARG A 249 18.86 -4.58 -6.89
C ARG A 249 17.58 -5.11 -7.53
N LEU A 250 16.61 -4.28 -7.74
CA LEU A 250 15.33 -4.69 -8.29
C LEU A 250 15.48 -5.18 -9.74
N ALA A 251 15.07 -6.43 -10.00
CA ALA A 251 15.17 -7.06 -11.32
C ALA A 251 13.84 -7.11 -12.09
N ASN A 252 12.73 -6.77 -11.44
CA ASN A 252 11.38 -6.92 -11.99
C ASN A 252 11.09 -5.93 -13.11
N GLU A 253 10.34 -6.39 -14.12
CA GLU A 253 9.57 -5.51 -14.99
C GLU A 253 8.39 -4.96 -14.20
N THR A 254 8.37 -3.66 -13.92
CA THR A 254 7.36 -3.04 -13.05
C THR A 254 7.28 -1.53 -13.27
N VAL A 255 6.21 -0.92 -12.83
CA VAL A 255 6.13 0.53 -12.69
C VAL A 255 6.67 0.91 -11.31
N PHE A 256 7.67 1.78 -11.29
CA PHE A 256 8.15 2.43 -10.07
C PHE A 256 7.43 3.77 -9.91
N LEU A 257 6.74 3.95 -8.79
CA LEU A 257 5.99 5.16 -8.47
C LEU A 257 6.49 5.77 -7.16
N SER A 258 6.93 7.01 -7.22
CA SER A 258 7.37 7.81 -6.08
C SER A 258 6.70 9.17 -6.15
N ASP A 259 5.38 9.22 -5.95
CA ASP A 259 4.58 10.45 -5.97
C ASP A 259 3.99 10.82 -4.60
N HIS A 260 4.24 9.98 -3.59
CA HIS A 260 3.80 10.25 -2.24
C HIS A 260 4.50 11.48 -1.65
N VAL A 261 3.74 12.34 -0.95
CA VAL A 261 4.23 13.61 -0.38
C VAL A 261 5.43 13.46 0.57
N SER A 262 5.63 12.28 1.15
CA SER A 262 6.76 11.99 2.05
C SER A 262 8.10 11.76 1.33
N VAL A 263 8.11 11.69 0.00
CA VAL A 263 9.31 11.43 -0.79
C VAL A 263 9.80 12.73 -1.42
N PRO A 264 11.14 13.02 -1.40
CA PRO A 264 11.66 14.31 -1.84
C PRO A 264 11.60 14.52 -3.36
N PHE A 265 11.32 13.49 -4.15
CA PHE A 265 11.14 13.64 -5.60
C PHE A 265 9.97 12.78 -6.09
N ARG A 266 9.27 13.31 -7.07
CA ARG A 266 8.12 12.64 -7.68
C ARG A 266 8.52 12.07 -9.03
N VAL A 267 8.34 10.76 -9.20
CA VAL A 267 8.64 10.09 -10.46
C VAL A 267 7.70 8.92 -10.68
N ARG A 268 7.37 8.70 -11.94
CA ARG A 268 6.78 7.46 -12.44
C ARG A 268 7.63 6.95 -13.57
N ALA A 269 8.17 5.76 -13.43
CA ALA A 269 9.11 5.17 -14.39
C ALA A 269 8.79 3.71 -14.65
N ARG A 270 9.16 3.22 -15.84
CA ARG A 270 9.11 1.79 -16.18
C ARG A 270 10.50 1.19 -15.93
N LEU A 271 10.52 0.07 -15.23
CA LEU A 271 11.72 -0.70 -14.99
C LEU A 271 11.69 -1.99 -15.81
N PRO A 272 12.82 -2.47 -16.34
CA PRO A 272 14.18 -1.95 -16.09
C PRO A 272 14.60 -0.75 -16.95
N GLU A 273 13.83 -0.32 -17.95
CA GLU A 273 14.26 0.61 -19.00
C GLU A 273 14.79 1.94 -18.45
N GLN A 274 14.08 2.50 -17.48
CA GLN A 274 14.43 3.81 -16.89
C GLN A 274 15.21 3.70 -15.57
N LYS A 275 15.66 2.49 -15.19
CA LYS A 275 16.34 2.26 -13.91
C LYS A 275 17.58 3.13 -13.73
N GLN A 276 18.45 3.18 -14.75
CA GLN A 276 19.70 3.91 -14.64
C GLN A 276 19.46 5.41 -14.49
N GLU A 277 18.48 5.96 -15.22
CA GLU A 277 18.09 7.36 -15.10
C GLU A 277 17.67 7.72 -13.68
N LEU A 278 16.89 6.85 -13.03
CA LEU A 278 16.47 7.03 -11.63
C LEU A 278 17.65 6.97 -10.66
N VAL A 279 18.53 5.98 -10.82
CA VAL A 279 19.73 5.82 -9.99
C VAL A 279 20.64 7.05 -10.08
N ASP A 280 20.84 7.58 -11.29
CA ASP A 280 21.63 8.80 -11.54
C ASP A 280 20.92 10.06 -11.02
N GLY A 281 19.59 10.10 -11.13
CA GLY A 281 18.77 11.17 -10.57
C GLY A 281 18.92 11.27 -9.05
N ILE A 282 18.85 10.13 -8.36
CA ILE A 282 19.07 10.09 -6.91
C ILE A 282 20.50 10.48 -6.56
N GLN A 283 21.50 10.08 -7.37
CA GLN A 283 22.88 10.47 -7.13
C GLN A 283 23.05 11.99 -7.22
N ARG A 284 22.44 12.64 -8.22
CA ARG A 284 22.44 14.12 -8.34
C ARG A 284 21.82 14.81 -7.11
N LEU A 285 20.77 14.24 -6.52
CA LEU A 285 20.20 14.79 -5.28
C LEU A 285 21.17 14.65 -4.11
N LEU A 286 21.83 13.49 -3.99
CA LEU A 286 22.84 13.23 -2.94
C LEU A 286 24.03 14.17 -3.03
N ASP A 287 24.46 14.51 -4.25
CA ASP A 287 25.64 15.36 -4.49
C ASP A 287 25.31 16.86 -4.42
N GLY A 288 24.08 17.24 -4.75
CA GLY A 288 23.70 18.64 -4.97
C GLY A 288 22.84 19.26 -3.87
N ILE A 289 22.16 18.48 -3.04
CA ILE A 289 21.23 19.02 -2.04
C ILE A 289 21.67 18.63 -0.62
N PRO A 290 21.89 19.61 0.27
CA PRO A 290 22.25 19.35 1.66
C PRO A 290 21.16 18.59 2.42
N GLU A 291 21.57 17.77 3.41
CA GLU A 291 20.69 17.00 4.30
C GLU A 291 19.59 17.87 4.94
N GLU A 292 19.95 19.06 5.43
CA GLU A 292 19.02 19.98 6.10
C GLU A 292 17.96 20.56 5.16
N GLU A 293 18.28 20.71 3.88
CA GLU A 293 17.34 21.19 2.88
C GLU A 293 16.29 20.11 2.54
N LEU A 294 16.73 18.89 2.34
CA LEU A 294 15.85 17.75 2.15
C LEU A 294 14.96 17.53 3.39
N ARG A 295 15.52 17.69 4.59
CA ARG A 295 14.77 17.59 5.85
C ARG A 295 13.70 18.65 5.95
N ARG A 296 14.03 19.93 5.67
CA ARG A 296 13.06 21.03 5.65
C ARG A 296 11.93 20.78 4.65
N HIS A 297 12.26 20.24 3.46
CA HIS A 297 11.25 19.87 2.48
C HIS A 297 10.27 18.83 3.04
N ARG A 298 10.76 17.78 3.68
CA ARG A 298 9.91 16.73 4.29
C ARG A 298 9.06 17.28 5.44
N ASP A 299 9.64 18.10 6.30
CA ASP A 299 8.94 18.69 7.45
C ASP A 299 7.85 19.71 7.04
N ALA A 300 8.00 20.31 5.85
CA ALA A 300 6.99 21.20 5.28
C ALA A 300 5.77 20.46 4.67
N HIS A 301 5.87 19.14 4.50
CA HIS A 301 4.81 18.30 3.93
C HIS A 301 4.45 17.17 4.91
N PRO A 302 3.91 17.49 6.09
CA PRO A 302 3.52 16.48 7.05
C PRO A 302 2.40 15.63 6.46
N ILE A 303 2.51 14.31 6.65
CA ILE A 303 1.42 13.39 6.37
C ILE A 303 0.41 13.55 7.50
N MET A 304 -0.81 13.93 7.14
CA MET A 304 -1.92 13.97 8.08
C MET A 304 -2.47 12.56 8.33
#